data_1b330e9209f2849aeddab8c7953316a8
#
_entry.id   1b330e9209f2849aeddab8c7953316a8
#
_cell.length_a   1.000
_cell.length_b   1.000
_cell.length_c   1.000
_cell.angle_alpha   90.00
_cell.angle_beta   90.00
_cell.angle_gamma   90.00
#
_symmetry.space_group_name_H-M   'P 1'
#
loop_
_entity.id
_entity.type
_entity.pdbx_description
1 polymer ?
#
loop_
_entity_poly.entity_id
_entity_poly.type
_entity_poly.pdbx_seq_one_letter_code
_entity_poly.pdbx_strand_id
1 'polypeptide(L)'
;MERFMKNPKGLTTKLLENYDWDYIELPVTVNTEKLMGWYEEVVANNMHSAFIFSADKMTPYVKQRYQPLVSWWLGENTWGAAEQWTLQWPVQHDGVIPSAYLANEEQFPEAMDPDIEKNSVNLDKYFYGAYKEMYDTFPEGTFNVTRLLRFGKDTGLKKHTDVEPPDFLIRMHVQLQSSSGSHWFFGEDLEREYFMEPGKVYLYNTAIPHAAVNRDDDYWVMIHNNPGNSAVDHLLSIDSLHVG
;
A
#
# COMPACT_ATOMS: atom_id res chain seq x y z
N MET A 1 19.32 -17.41 5.99
CA MET A 1 19.13 -17.03 4.57
C MET A 1 18.66 -15.59 4.57
N GLU A 2 19.25 -14.71 3.79
CA GLU A 2 18.75 -13.34 3.67
C GLU A 2 17.34 -13.38 3.07
N ARG A 3 16.36 -12.91 3.82
CA ARG A 3 14.94 -12.90 3.39
C ARG A 3 14.59 -11.68 2.53
N PHE A 4 15.58 -10.89 2.22
CA PHE A 4 15.51 -9.77 1.29
C PHE A 4 16.20 -10.13 -0.03
N MET A 5 15.60 -9.78 -1.15
CA MET A 5 16.13 -10.03 -2.48
C MET A 5 16.23 -8.73 -3.29
N LYS A 6 17.42 -8.49 -3.86
CA LYS A 6 17.65 -7.41 -4.84
C LYS A 6 17.70 -7.98 -6.26
N ASN A 7 17.02 -7.29 -7.18
CA ASN A 7 17.07 -7.62 -8.61
C ASN A 7 16.82 -9.11 -8.89
N PRO A 8 15.67 -9.67 -8.53
CA PRO A 8 15.41 -11.11 -8.56
C PRO A 8 15.16 -11.63 -9.98
N LYS A 9 16.20 -11.68 -10.81
CA LYS A 9 16.10 -12.21 -12.18
C LYS A 9 15.61 -13.66 -12.20
N GLY A 10 14.59 -13.90 -13.03
CA GLY A 10 14.06 -15.25 -13.27
C GLY A 10 13.14 -15.78 -12.16
N LEU A 11 12.79 -14.96 -11.17
CA LEU A 11 11.71 -15.30 -10.26
C LEU A 11 10.36 -15.18 -10.96
N THR A 12 9.43 -16.00 -10.52
CA THR A 12 8.04 -15.96 -10.95
C THR A 12 7.14 -15.85 -9.74
N THR A 13 5.91 -15.41 -9.90
CA THR A 13 4.92 -15.36 -8.82
C THR A 13 4.84 -16.69 -8.06
N LYS A 14 4.89 -17.81 -8.80
CA LYS A 14 4.88 -19.14 -8.21
C LYS A 14 6.07 -19.41 -7.26
N LEU A 15 7.25 -18.86 -7.55
CA LEU A 15 8.42 -18.98 -6.68
C LEU A 15 8.27 -18.11 -5.42
N LEU A 16 7.53 -17.00 -5.52
CA LEU A 16 7.26 -16.12 -4.38
C LEU A 16 6.27 -16.74 -3.39
N GLU A 17 5.44 -17.67 -3.82
CA GLU A 17 4.47 -18.38 -3.00
C GLU A 17 5.09 -19.35 -1.97
N ASN A 18 6.41 -19.54 -1.93
CA ASN A 18 7.06 -20.38 -0.93
C ASN A 18 7.24 -19.71 0.44
N TYR A 19 6.85 -18.46 0.59
CA TYR A 19 6.80 -17.67 1.83
C TYR A 19 8.15 -17.42 2.55
N ASP A 20 9.29 -17.76 1.96
CA ASP A 20 10.60 -17.60 2.58
C ASP A 20 11.31 -16.31 2.14
N TRP A 21 10.58 -15.20 2.15
CA TRP A 21 11.11 -13.86 1.86
C TRP A 21 10.27 -12.80 2.58
N ASP A 22 10.83 -11.64 2.87
CA ASP A 22 10.17 -10.51 3.50
C ASP A 22 9.71 -9.49 2.45
N TYR A 23 10.64 -9.04 1.62
CA TYR A 23 10.36 -8.14 0.51
C TYR A 23 11.38 -8.33 -0.64
N ILE A 24 11.03 -7.78 -1.78
CA ILE A 24 11.86 -7.74 -2.98
C ILE A 24 11.97 -6.29 -3.44
N GLU A 25 13.20 -5.78 -3.58
CA GLU A 25 13.43 -4.52 -4.27
C GLU A 25 13.41 -4.78 -5.78
N LEU A 26 12.44 -4.17 -6.47
CA LEU A 26 12.38 -4.26 -7.93
C LEU A 26 13.45 -3.40 -8.59
N PRO A 27 13.91 -3.75 -9.80
CA PRO A 27 14.83 -2.92 -10.58
C PRO A 27 14.10 -1.71 -11.20
N VAL A 28 13.34 -1.00 -10.39
CA VAL A 28 12.50 0.14 -10.78
C VAL A 28 12.86 1.33 -9.92
N THR A 29 13.06 2.48 -10.57
CA THR A 29 13.20 3.77 -9.89
C THR A 29 12.19 4.76 -10.42
N VAL A 30 11.63 5.60 -9.53
CA VAL A 30 10.68 6.64 -9.89
C VAL A 30 11.22 8.03 -9.55
N ASN A 31 10.75 9.03 -10.27
CA ASN A 31 11.11 10.44 -9.99
C ASN A 31 10.33 10.94 -8.78
N THR A 32 10.95 10.89 -7.62
CA THR A 32 10.33 11.31 -6.35
C THR A 32 10.00 12.78 -6.31
N GLU A 33 10.81 13.66 -6.92
CA GLU A 33 10.56 15.09 -6.95
C GLU A 33 9.23 15.43 -7.64
N LYS A 34 9.01 14.86 -8.83
CA LYS A 34 7.75 15.02 -9.56
C LYS A 34 6.55 14.42 -8.81
N LEU A 35 6.72 13.21 -8.26
CA LEU A 35 5.64 12.54 -7.53
C LEU A 35 5.31 13.23 -6.21
N MET A 36 6.29 13.82 -5.52
CA MET A 36 6.04 14.62 -4.33
C MET A 36 5.32 15.93 -4.67
N GLY A 37 5.63 16.58 -5.79
CA GLY A 37 4.85 17.73 -6.26
C GLY A 37 3.38 17.38 -6.51
N TRP A 38 3.11 16.24 -7.17
CA TRP A 38 1.75 15.71 -7.33
C TRP A 38 1.09 15.39 -5.98
N TYR A 39 1.80 14.73 -5.07
CA TYR A 39 1.30 14.41 -3.74
C TYR A 39 0.89 15.66 -2.96
N GLU A 40 1.72 16.71 -2.95
CA GLU A 40 1.42 17.99 -2.28
C GLU A 40 0.15 18.63 -2.84
N GLU A 41 -0.03 18.61 -4.15
CA GLU A 41 -1.26 19.06 -4.82
C GLU A 41 -2.49 18.22 -4.41
N VAL A 42 -2.37 16.89 -4.39
CA VAL A 42 -3.45 15.99 -3.94
C VAL A 42 -3.85 16.32 -2.50
N VAL A 43 -2.88 16.45 -1.61
CA VAL A 43 -3.13 16.77 -0.19
C VAL A 43 -3.78 18.14 -0.04
N ALA A 44 -3.23 19.19 -0.69
CA ALA A 44 -3.76 20.54 -0.58
C ALA A 44 -5.22 20.64 -1.06
N ASN A 45 -5.56 19.96 -2.15
CA ASN A 45 -6.86 20.05 -2.78
C ASN A 45 -7.89 19.03 -2.23
N ASN A 46 -7.43 17.96 -1.58
CA ASN A 46 -8.28 16.82 -1.19
C ASN A 46 -8.11 16.38 0.28
N MET A 47 -7.69 17.27 1.18
CA MET A 47 -7.55 16.93 2.61
C MET A 47 -8.85 16.38 3.21
N HIS A 48 -9.99 16.92 2.80
CA HIS A 48 -11.30 16.46 3.22
C HIS A 48 -11.66 15.05 2.70
N SER A 49 -10.93 14.55 1.70
CA SER A 49 -11.11 13.21 1.13
C SER A 49 -10.15 12.19 1.71
N ALA A 50 -9.26 12.58 2.62
CA ALA A 50 -8.41 11.64 3.31
C ALA A 50 -9.22 10.75 4.25
N PHE A 51 -9.09 9.45 4.09
CA PHE A 51 -9.59 8.50 5.07
C PHE A 51 -8.54 8.32 6.17
N ILE A 52 -8.94 8.56 7.42
CA ILE A 52 -8.06 8.38 8.57
C ILE A 52 -8.44 7.10 9.28
N PHE A 53 -7.49 6.20 9.36
CA PHE A 53 -7.60 4.93 10.07
C PHE A 53 -7.49 5.18 11.58
N SER A 54 -8.57 5.61 12.23
CA SER A 54 -8.60 5.82 13.68
C SER A 54 -9.86 5.24 14.30
N ALA A 55 -9.73 4.78 15.54
CA ALA A 55 -10.80 4.12 16.30
C ALA A 55 -12.07 4.96 16.45
N ASP A 56 -11.90 6.24 16.67
CA ASP A 56 -12.94 7.22 16.91
C ASP A 56 -13.71 7.57 15.63
N LYS A 57 -13.10 7.37 14.46
CA LYS A 57 -13.71 7.63 13.15
C LYS A 57 -14.37 6.41 12.50
N MET A 58 -14.19 5.23 13.07
CA MET A 58 -14.85 4.01 12.57
C MET A 58 -16.34 4.02 12.91
N THR A 59 -17.18 3.74 11.88
CA THR A 59 -18.61 3.59 12.09
C THR A 59 -18.93 2.37 12.97
N PRO A 60 -20.07 2.35 13.71
CA PRO A 60 -20.49 1.18 14.47
C PRO A 60 -20.54 -0.11 13.64
N TYR A 61 -20.92 -0.02 12.37
CA TYR A 61 -20.95 -1.13 11.43
C TYR A 61 -19.56 -1.72 11.19
N VAL A 62 -18.57 -0.88 10.90
CA VAL A 62 -17.18 -1.32 10.70
C VAL A 62 -16.65 -1.96 11.97
N LYS A 63 -16.91 -1.38 13.14
CA LYS A 63 -16.53 -1.96 14.44
C LYS A 63 -17.13 -3.35 14.63
N GLN A 64 -18.39 -3.55 14.31
CA GLN A 64 -19.08 -4.84 14.49
C GLN A 64 -18.58 -5.90 13.51
N ARG A 65 -18.49 -5.58 12.22
CA ARG A 65 -18.11 -6.52 11.16
C ARG A 65 -16.65 -6.97 11.28
N TYR A 66 -15.78 -6.08 11.70
CA TYR A 66 -14.34 -6.32 11.80
C TYR A 66 -13.84 -6.32 13.24
N GLN A 67 -14.71 -6.64 14.21
CA GLN A 67 -14.38 -6.60 15.64
C GLN A 67 -13.05 -7.29 16.01
N PRO A 68 -12.70 -8.46 15.47
CA PRO A 68 -11.39 -9.07 15.75
C PRO A 68 -10.22 -8.25 15.20
N LEU A 69 -10.35 -7.70 13.99
CA LEU A 69 -9.35 -6.81 13.36
C LEU A 69 -9.34 -5.45 14.04
N VAL A 70 -10.51 -4.91 14.37
CA VAL A 70 -10.66 -3.61 15.04
C VAL A 70 -10.10 -3.66 16.46
N SER A 71 -10.37 -4.68 17.25
CA SER A 71 -9.78 -4.85 18.58
C SER A 71 -8.28 -5.01 18.51
N TRP A 72 -7.79 -5.64 17.48
CA TRP A 72 -6.38 -5.80 17.19
C TRP A 72 -5.73 -4.46 16.74
N TRP A 73 -6.40 -3.66 15.90
CA TRP A 73 -5.96 -2.33 15.51
C TRP A 73 -6.10 -1.26 16.58
N LEU A 74 -7.05 -1.43 17.51
CA LEU A 74 -7.40 -0.49 18.57
C LEU A 74 -6.81 -0.84 19.93
N GLY A 75 -6.06 -1.93 20.06
CA GLY A 75 -5.41 -2.28 21.32
C GLY A 75 -4.50 -1.15 21.84
N GLU A 76 -4.11 -1.21 23.10
CA GLU A 76 -3.40 -0.16 23.85
C GLU A 76 -2.09 0.36 23.23
N ASN A 77 -1.56 -0.34 22.23
CA ASN A 77 -0.36 0.05 21.48
C ASN A 77 -0.68 0.45 20.03
N THR A 78 -1.76 1.18 19.76
CA THR A 78 -1.99 1.76 18.45
C THR A 78 -0.97 2.86 18.20
N TRP A 79 0.00 2.60 17.35
CA TRP A 79 0.67 3.66 16.62
C TRP A 79 -0.41 4.34 15.79
N GLY A 80 -0.53 5.63 15.88
CA GLY A 80 -1.64 6.43 15.36
C GLY A 80 -2.09 6.14 13.94
N ALA A 81 -3.01 6.91 13.47
CA ALA A 81 -3.70 6.66 12.22
C ALA A 81 -2.85 6.98 10.99
N ALA A 82 -2.73 6.03 10.07
CA ALA A 82 -2.31 6.35 8.70
C ALA A 82 -3.42 7.16 8.00
N GLU A 83 -3.04 8.23 7.35
CA GLU A 83 -3.94 8.93 6.42
C GLU A 83 -3.84 8.26 5.05
N GLN A 84 -4.96 8.06 4.39
CA GLN A 84 -4.97 7.46 3.07
C GLN A 84 -5.97 8.13 2.13
N TRP A 85 -5.62 8.19 0.86
CA TRP A 85 -6.49 8.57 -0.24
C TRP A 85 -6.63 7.37 -1.16
N THR A 86 -7.86 6.93 -1.39
CA THR A 86 -8.15 5.85 -2.34
C THR A 86 -8.03 6.40 -3.75
N LEU A 87 -7.02 5.95 -4.50
CA LEU A 87 -6.74 6.43 -5.86
C LEU A 87 -7.53 5.69 -6.92
N GLN A 88 -7.96 4.46 -6.63
CA GLN A 88 -8.78 3.63 -7.50
C GLN A 88 -10.01 3.11 -6.77
N TRP A 89 -11.14 3.07 -7.47
CA TRP A 89 -12.42 2.57 -6.98
C TRP A 89 -13.23 1.98 -8.13
N PRO A 90 -14.20 1.08 -7.93
CA PRO A 90 -14.99 0.50 -9.03
C PRO A 90 -15.74 1.50 -9.89
N VAL A 91 -16.08 2.67 -9.34
CA VAL A 91 -16.77 3.77 -10.03
C VAL A 91 -16.15 5.11 -9.66
N GLN A 92 -16.36 6.14 -10.47
CA GLN A 92 -15.93 7.50 -10.13
C GLN A 92 -16.68 7.99 -8.88
N HIS A 93 -15.95 8.56 -7.91
CA HIS A 93 -16.51 9.02 -6.65
C HIS A 93 -15.75 10.25 -6.13
N ASP A 94 -16.49 11.28 -5.70
CA ASP A 94 -15.90 12.56 -5.25
C ASP A 94 -15.71 12.66 -3.73
N GLY A 95 -16.32 11.75 -2.96
CA GLY A 95 -16.30 11.78 -1.51
C GLY A 95 -15.08 11.11 -0.88
N VAL A 96 -15.13 10.97 0.44
CA VAL A 96 -14.18 10.15 1.21
C VAL A 96 -14.50 8.68 0.95
N ILE A 97 -13.53 7.94 0.42
CA ILE A 97 -13.68 6.53 0.07
C ILE A 97 -12.81 5.72 1.03
N PRO A 98 -13.41 4.84 1.85
CA PRO A 98 -12.65 3.94 2.72
C PRO A 98 -11.97 2.85 1.88
N SER A 99 -11.10 2.08 2.52
CA SER A 99 -10.66 0.82 1.94
C SER A 99 -11.85 -0.09 1.66
N ALA A 100 -11.80 -0.89 0.59
CA ALA A 100 -12.93 -1.75 0.21
C ALA A 100 -13.42 -2.65 1.36
N TYR A 101 -12.49 -3.23 2.12
CA TYR A 101 -12.81 -4.07 3.28
C TYR A 101 -13.41 -3.30 4.48
N LEU A 102 -13.33 -1.97 4.50
CA LEU A 102 -13.96 -1.09 5.50
C LEU A 102 -15.22 -0.42 4.99
N ALA A 103 -15.53 -0.59 3.72
CA ALA A 103 -16.70 0.00 3.12
C ALA A 103 -17.98 -0.60 3.72
N ASN A 104 -19.00 0.25 3.81
CA ASN A 104 -20.32 -0.13 4.26
C ASN A 104 -21.16 -0.48 3.03
N GLU A 105 -21.82 -1.65 3.04
CA GLU A 105 -22.66 -2.14 1.95
C GLU A 105 -23.78 -1.16 1.57
N GLU A 106 -24.35 -0.44 2.55
CA GLU A 106 -25.40 0.55 2.28
C GLU A 106 -24.89 1.81 1.60
N GLN A 107 -23.65 2.24 1.95
CA GLN A 107 -23.04 3.47 1.42
C GLN A 107 -22.18 3.24 0.19
N PHE A 108 -21.58 2.07 0.09
CA PHE A 108 -20.63 1.71 -0.97
C PHE A 108 -20.91 0.30 -1.49
N PRO A 109 -22.09 0.06 -2.10
CA PRO A 109 -22.46 -1.27 -2.59
C PRO A 109 -21.46 -1.82 -3.64
N GLU A 110 -20.81 -0.93 -4.41
CA GLU A 110 -19.80 -1.28 -5.37
C GLU A 110 -18.54 -1.90 -4.76
N ALA A 111 -18.25 -1.62 -3.48
CA ALA A 111 -17.14 -2.24 -2.77
C ALA A 111 -17.40 -3.70 -2.40
N MET A 112 -18.62 -4.17 -2.54
CA MET A 112 -19.00 -5.57 -2.30
C MET A 112 -18.81 -6.45 -3.53
N ASP A 113 -18.39 -5.88 -4.65
CA ASP A 113 -18.02 -6.63 -5.85
C ASP A 113 -16.84 -7.57 -5.54
N PRO A 114 -17.02 -8.91 -5.69
CA PRO A 114 -15.92 -9.85 -5.45
C PRO A 114 -14.75 -9.68 -6.43
N ASP A 115 -14.98 -9.04 -7.57
CA ASP A 115 -13.96 -8.71 -8.56
C ASP A 115 -13.47 -7.25 -8.46
N ILE A 116 -13.60 -6.62 -7.30
CA ILE A 116 -13.25 -5.20 -7.09
C ILE A 116 -11.83 -4.86 -7.58
N GLU A 117 -10.88 -5.76 -7.40
CA GLU A 117 -9.50 -5.56 -7.85
C GLU A 117 -9.38 -5.46 -9.37
N LYS A 118 -10.22 -6.22 -10.10
CA LYS A 118 -10.25 -6.20 -11.57
C LYS A 118 -11.06 -5.04 -12.14
N ASN A 119 -12.06 -4.58 -11.38
CA ASN A 119 -13.03 -3.58 -11.85
C ASN A 119 -12.69 -2.17 -11.35
N SER A 120 -11.62 -2.01 -10.55
CA SER A 120 -11.20 -0.70 -10.07
C SER A 120 -10.68 0.17 -11.21
N VAL A 121 -11.14 1.41 -11.24
CA VAL A 121 -10.69 2.44 -12.18
C VAL A 121 -10.01 3.59 -11.43
N ASN A 122 -9.08 4.26 -12.10
CA ASN A 122 -8.45 5.45 -11.53
C ASN A 122 -9.50 6.56 -11.36
N LEU A 123 -9.50 7.20 -10.19
CA LEU A 123 -10.35 8.36 -9.94
C LEU A 123 -9.75 9.59 -10.61
N ASP A 124 -10.51 10.26 -11.47
CA ASP A 124 -10.04 11.41 -12.28
C ASP A 124 -9.42 12.52 -11.43
N LYS A 125 -9.95 12.74 -10.22
CA LYS A 125 -9.45 13.76 -9.28
C LYS A 125 -8.01 13.54 -8.80
N TYR A 126 -7.46 12.35 -8.99
CA TYR A 126 -6.09 11.99 -8.62
C TYR A 126 -5.23 11.57 -9.82
N PHE A 127 -5.86 11.12 -10.91
CA PHE A 127 -5.20 10.50 -12.06
C PHE A 127 -4.71 11.54 -13.08
N TYR A 128 -3.71 12.31 -12.69
CA TYR A 128 -3.09 13.35 -13.52
C TYR A 128 -1.59 13.51 -13.20
N GLY A 129 -0.90 14.32 -14.03
CA GLY A 129 0.49 14.72 -13.82
C GLY A 129 1.42 13.52 -13.61
N ALA A 130 2.33 13.66 -12.68
CA ALA A 130 3.38 12.67 -12.44
C ALA A 130 2.86 11.29 -12.03
N TYR A 131 1.72 11.20 -11.33
CA TYR A 131 1.12 9.90 -11.01
C TYR A 131 0.65 9.18 -12.27
N LYS A 132 -0.03 9.88 -13.18
CA LYS A 132 -0.45 9.31 -14.44
C LYS A 132 0.74 8.92 -15.32
N GLU A 133 1.76 9.77 -15.41
CA GLU A 133 2.99 9.48 -16.15
C GLU A 133 3.67 8.22 -15.62
N MET A 134 3.80 8.09 -14.30
CA MET A 134 4.31 6.89 -13.64
C MET A 134 3.44 5.68 -13.97
N TYR A 135 2.13 5.77 -13.75
CA TYR A 135 1.18 4.68 -13.99
C TYR A 135 1.29 4.12 -15.41
N ASP A 136 1.32 5.01 -16.42
CA ASP A 136 1.36 4.63 -17.85
C ASP A 136 2.68 3.95 -18.24
N THR A 137 3.72 4.02 -17.40
CA THR A 137 5.02 3.39 -17.66
C THR A 137 5.08 1.94 -17.17
N PHE A 138 4.24 1.59 -16.21
CA PHE A 138 4.20 0.24 -15.66
C PHE A 138 3.37 -0.71 -16.53
N PRO A 139 3.63 -2.03 -16.48
CA PRO A 139 2.79 -3.02 -17.17
C PRO A 139 1.32 -2.93 -16.75
N GLU A 140 0.43 -3.25 -17.68
CA GLU A 140 -1.00 -3.35 -17.40
C GLU A 140 -1.26 -4.34 -16.23
N GLY A 141 -2.20 -4.00 -15.36
CA GLY A 141 -2.51 -4.79 -14.16
C GLY A 141 -1.54 -4.62 -13.00
N THR A 142 -0.54 -3.71 -13.11
CA THR A 142 0.35 -3.40 -11.99
C THR A 142 -0.38 -2.69 -10.86
N PHE A 143 -1.29 -1.78 -11.17
CA PHE A 143 -2.00 -0.97 -10.19
C PHE A 143 -3.47 -1.41 -10.08
N ASN A 144 -3.80 -2.06 -8.96
CA ASN A 144 -5.16 -2.42 -8.59
C ASN A 144 -5.39 -2.04 -7.12
N VAL A 145 -6.57 -1.53 -6.79
CA VAL A 145 -6.90 -1.09 -5.40
C VAL A 145 -5.83 -0.18 -4.82
N THR A 146 -5.40 0.80 -5.61
CA THR A 146 -4.28 1.67 -5.28
C THR A 146 -4.68 2.76 -4.29
N ARG A 147 -3.79 3.05 -3.35
CA ARG A 147 -3.94 4.07 -2.32
C ARG A 147 -2.66 4.88 -2.19
N LEU A 148 -2.81 6.17 -1.90
CA LEU A 148 -1.74 7.00 -1.36
C LEU A 148 -1.81 6.89 0.16
N LEU A 149 -0.70 6.53 0.80
CA LEU A 149 -0.57 6.43 2.25
C LEU A 149 0.37 7.50 2.78
N ARG A 150 0.02 8.08 3.93
CA ARG A 150 0.85 9.01 4.67
C ARG A 150 0.87 8.65 6.15
N PHE A 151 2.07 8.42 6.68
CA PHE A 151 2.30 8.19 8.10
C PHE A 151 2.96 9.41 8.70
N GLY A 152 2.32 10.05 9.67
CA GLY A 152 2.91 11.09 10.48
C GLY A 152 3.82 10.52 11.57
N LYS A 153 4.37 11.39 12.42
CA LYS A 153 5.19 10.99 13.56
C LYS A 153 4.46 10.04 14.49
N ASP A 154 5.15 9.01 14.95
CA ASP A 154 4.66 7.97 15.84
C ASP A 154 3.39 7.26 15.33
N THR A 155 3.23 7.24 14.00
CA THR A 155 2.13 6.52 13.35
C THR A 155 2.64 5.34 12.53
N GLY A 156 1.77 4.37 12.26
CA GLY A 156 2.15 3.19 11.52
C GLY A 156 1.07 2.13 11.47
N LEU A 157 1.47 0.93 11.11
CA LEU A 157 0.63 -0.27 11.10
C LEU A 157 1.15 -1.23 12.18
N LYS A 158 0.26 -1.73 13.02
CA LYS A 158 0.59 -2.77 14.01
C LYS A 158 0.95 -4.07 13.32
N LYS A 159 1.58 -4.96 14.11
CA LYS A 159 1.83 -6.35 13.70
C LYS A 159 0.55 -7.01 13.21
N HIS A 160 0.58 -7.52 11.99
CA HIS A 160 -0.49 -8.28 11.34
C HIS A 160 0.03 -9.13 10.21
N THR A 161 -0.84 -9.99 9.72
CA THR A 161 -0.78 -10.61 8.40
C THR A 161 -2.00 -10.13 7.61
N ASP A 162 -1.85 -9.84 6.32
CA ASP A 162 -3.02 -9.48 5.50
C ASP A 162 -3.87 -10.70 5.20
N VAL A 163 -3.22 -11.80 4.90
CA VAL A 163 -3.83 -13.09 4.57
C VAL A 163 -2.97 -14.22 5.11
N GLU A 164 -3.58 -15.36 5.35
CA GLU A 164 -2.86 -16.58 5.67
C GLU A 164 -2.69 -17.47 4.42
N PRO A 165 -1.61 -18.26 4.35
CA PRO A 165 -1.51 -19.28 3.29
C PRO A 165 -2.73 -20.21 3.29
N PRO A 166 -3.27 -20.63 2.11
CA PRO A 166 -2.69 -20.45 0.77
C PRO A 166 -3.10 -19.19 0.02
N ASP A 167 -3.90 -18.29 0.61
CA ASP A 167 -4.45 -17.10 -0.04
C ASP A 167 -3.42 -15.94 -0.06
N PHE A 168 -2.21 -16.25 -0.48
CA PHE A 168 -1.10 -15.33 -0.52
C PHE A 168 -1.37 -14.13 -1.44
N LEU A 169 -1.19 -12.93 -0.88
CA LEU A 169 -1.24 -11.68 -1.63
C LEU A 169 0.10 -10.94 -1.55
N ILE A 170 0.56 -10.50 -2.70
CA ILE A 170 1.71 -9.60 -2.81
C ILE A 170 1.19 -8.17 -2.73
N ARG A 171 1.86 -7.35 -1.90
CA ARG A 171 1.67 -5.89 -1.93
C ARG A 171 2.85 -5.24 -2.64
N MET A 172 2.58 -4.13 -3.31
CA MET A 172 3.61 -3.32 -3.93
C MET A 172 3.58 -1.91 -3.36
N HIS A 173 4.76 -1.39 -3.03
CA HIS A 173 4.90 0.00 -2.58
C HIS A 173 5.87 0.76 -3.47
N VAL A 174 5.43 1.92 -3.93
CA VAL A 174 6.29 2.94 -4.53
C VAL A 174 6.62 3.95 -3.44
N GLN A 175 7.88 4.02 -3.03
CA GLN A 175 8.32 4.91 -1.94
C GLN A 175 8.53 6.32 -2.49
N LEU A 176 7.78 7.29 -1.97
CA LEU A 176 7.91 8.70 -2.37
C LEU A 176 8.80 9.48 -1.42
N GLN A 177 8.56 9.35 -0.12
CA GLN A 177 9.32 9.97 0.94
C GLN A 177 9.45 9.03 2.13
N SER A 178 10.62 8.98 2.73
CA SER A 178 10.88 8.30 4.01
C SER A 178 12.03 8.99 4.72
N SER A 179 12.13 8.79 6.02
CA SER A 179 13.18 9.32 6.88
C SER A 179 13.86 8.18 7.63
N SER A 180 14.91 8.47 8.37
CA SER A 180 15.62 7.46 9.18
C SER A 180 14.74 6.76 10.23
N GLY A 181 13.59 7.31 10.55
CA GLY A 181 12.60 6.72 11.46
C GLY A 181 11.48 5.92 10.76
N SER A 182 11.51 5.80 9.43
CA SER A 182 10.47 5.13 8.63
C SER A 182 10.86 3.69 8.34
N HIS A 183 10.33 2.73 9.10
CA HIS A 183 10.76 1.33 9.00
C HIS A 183 9.60 0.35 8.86
N TRP A 184 9.86 -0.69 8.08
CA TRP A 184 9.09 -1.93 8.06
C TRP A 184 9.76 -2.98 8.94
N PHE A 185 8.93 -3.77 9.60
CA PHE A 185 9.32 -4.87 10.46
C PHE A 185 8.64 -6.15 9.98
N PHE A 186 9.37 -7.26 10.00
CA PHE A 186 8.87 -8.57 9.60
C PHE A 186 9.27 -9.63 10.63
N GLY A 187 8.47 -10.70 10.68
CA GLY A 187 8.70 -11.85 11.53
C GLY A 187 7.75 -11.94 12.69
N GLU A 188 7.74 -13.11 13.33
CA GLU A 188 6.82 -13.37 14.45
C GLU A 188 7.04 -12.41 15.61
N ASP A 189 8.28 -12.08 15.90
CA ASP A 189 8.65 -11.13 16.95
C ASP A 189 9.03 -9.74 16.40
N LEU A 190 8.73 -9.46 15.11
CA LEU A 190 9.12 -8.25 14.38
C LEU A 190 10.64 -7.97 14.46
N GLU A 191 11.42 -9.02 14.46
CA GLU A 191 12.86 -9.00 14.69
C GLU A 191 13.68 -8.54 13.48
N ARG A 192 13.06 -8.45 12.29
CA ARG A 192 13.73 -8.00 11.07
C ARG A 192 13.22 -6.62 10.69
N GLU A 193 14.11 -5.64 10.76
CA GLU A 193 13.83 -4.22 10.52
C GLU A 193 14.48 -3.75 9.22
N TYR A 194 13.71 -3.04 8.39
CA TYR A 194 14.16 -2.56 7.09
C TYR A 194 13.75 -1.12 6.83
N PHE A 195 14.70 -0.34 6.34
CA PHE A 195 14.47 0.99 5.79
C PHE A 195 14.18 0.88 4.29
N MET A 196 13.14 1.57 3.83
CA MET A 196 12.75 1.59 2.41
C MET A 196 13.11 2.93 1.79
N GLU A 197 14.04 2.90 0.83
CA GLU A 197 14.60 4.08 0.20
C GLU A 197 13.56 4.80 -0.70
N PRO A 198 13.46 6.15 -0.63
CA PRO A 198 12.65 6.91 -1.57
C PRO A 198 13.09 6.66 -3.02
N GLY A 199 12.12 6.68 -3.94
CA GLY A 199 12.36 6.43 -5.35
C GLY A 199 12.45 4.97 -5.75
N LYS A 200 12.39 4.05 -4.79
CA LYS A 200 12.41 2.59 -5.02
C LYS A 200 11.01 2.00 -4.99
N VAL A 201 10.89 0.84 -5.61
CA VAL A 201 9.66 0.04 -5.64
C VAL A 201 9.93 -1.32 -5.02
N TYR A 202 9.05 -1.72 -4.12
CA TYR A 202 9.19 -2.96 -3.36
C TYR A 202 7.94 -3.83 -3.46
N LEU A 203 8.13 -5.13 -3.58
CA LEU A 203 7.10 -6.13 -3.34
C LEU A 203 7.23 -6.66 -1.91
N TYR A 204 6.12 -6.87 -1.24
CA TYR A 204 6.06 -7.34 0.15
C TYR A 204 5.32 -8.66 0.26
N ASN A 205 5.86 -9.54 1.09
CA ASN A 205 5.20 -10.76 1.52
C ASN A 205 4.28 -10.45 2.71
N THR A 206 3.02 -10.26 2.44
CA THR A 206 2.04 -9.93 3.48
C THR A 206 1.44 -11.15 4.18
N ALA A 207 1.83 -12.37 3.77
CA ALA A 207 1.47 -13.61 4.44
C ALA A 207 2.28 -13.86 5.73
N ILE A 208 3.38 -13.14 5.94
CA ILE A 208 4.15 -13.19 7.20
C ILE A 208 3.81 -12.01 8.10
N PRO A 209 3.93 -12.15 9.44
CA PRO A 209 3.72 -11.06 10.36
C PRO A 209 4.61 -9.86 10.02
N HIS A 210 3.99 -8.70 9.89
CA HIS A 210 4.67 -7.46 9.56
C HIS A 210 4.05 -6.25 10.26
N ALA A 211 4.83 -5.18 10.34
CA ALA A 211 4.43 -3.92 10.92
C ALA A 211 5.17 -2.77 10.22
N ALA A 212 4.67 -1.54 10.39
CA ALA A 212 5.33 -0.35 9.89
C ALA A 212 5.25 0.76 10.93
N VAL A 213 6.28 1.60 11.02
CA VAL A 213 6.28 2.77 11.90
C VAL A 213 7.08 3.91 11.28
N ASN A 214 6.57 5.12 11.45
CA ASN A 214 7.31 6.35 11.25
C ASN A 214 7.54 7.04 12.61
N ARG A 215 8.79 7.18 13.03
CA ARG A 215 9.17 7.79 14.31
C ARG A 215 9.65 9.24 14.16
N ASP A 216 9.83 9.70 12.93
CA ASP A 216 10.34 11.04 12.64
C ASP A 216 9.22 12.07 12.48
N ASP A 217 9.59 13.33 12.57
CA ASP A 217 8.68 14.48 12.37
C ASP A 217 8.23 14.61 10.90
N ASP A 218 9.07 14.18 9.95
CA ASP A 218 8.74 14.16 8.54
C ASP A 218 7.77 13.03 8.21
N TYR A 219 6.87 13.28 7.25
CA TYR A 219 5.93 12.27 6.80
C TYR A 219 6.64 11.15 6.02
N TRP A 220 6.21 9.93 6.26
CA TRP A 220 6.49 8.80 5.39
C TRP A 220 5.36 8.65 4.39
N VAL A 221 5.68 8.75 3.09
CA VAL A 221 4.69 8.79 2.00
C VAL A 221 4.97 7.70 0.99
N MET A 222 3.94 6.95 0.63
CA MET A 222 4.05 5.89 -0.38
C MET A 222 2.74 5.68 -1.16
N ILE A 223 2.86 5.16 -2.38
CA ILE A 223 1.73 4.59 -3.11
C ILE A 223 1.70 3.10 -2.79
N HIS A 224 0.61 2.66 -2.19
CA HIS A 224 0.33 1.26 -1.84
C HIS A 224 -0.62 0.66 -2.87
N ASN A 225 -0.37 -0.59 -3.25
CA ASN A 225 -1.09 -1.21 -4.34
C ASN A 225 -1.05 -2.75 -4.27
N ASN A 226 -2.05 -3.39 -4.87
CA ASN A 226 -2.17 -4.84 -5.03
C ASN A 226 -1.91 -5.21 -6.50
N PRO A 227 -0.68 -5.58 -6.90
CA PRO A 227 -0.39 -5.92 -8.28
C PRO A 227 -1.01 -7.26 -8.67
N GLY A 228 -1.48 -7.37 -9.92
CA GLY A 228 -1.90 -8.65 -10.49
C GLY A 228 -0.70 -9.58 -10.72
N ASN A 229 -0.92 -10.90 -10.65
CA ASN A 229 0.16 -11.89 -10.80
C ASN A 229 0.92 -11.76 -12.12
N SER A 230 0.22 -11.51 -13.23
CA SER A 230 0.88 -11.33 -14.55
C SER A 230 1.77 -10.09 -14.60
N ALA A 231 1.36 -9.02 -13.91
CA ALA A 231 2.18 -7.81 -13.79
C ALA A 231 3.41 -8.05 -12.91
N VAL A 232 3.27 -8.81 -11.81
CA VAL A 232 4.40 -9.20 -10.97
C VAL A 232 5.43 -10.02 -11.77
N ASP A 233 4.99 -11.00 -12.53
CA ASP A 233 5.87 -11.81 -13.38
C ASP A 233 6.61 -10.93 -14.40
N HIS A 234 5.92 -9.96 -15.00
CA HIS A 234 6.55 -8.99 -15.91
C HIS A 234 7.58 -8.13 -15.17
N LEU A 235 7.21 -7.53 -14.02
CA LEU A 235 8.12 -6.67 -13.24
C LEU A 235 9.38 -7.41 -12.79
N LEU A 236 9.26 -8.69 -12.45
CA LEU A 236 10.40 -9.54 -12.09
C LEU A 236 11.28 -9.91 -13.29
N SER A 237 10.78 -9.82 -14.51
CA SER A 237 11.49 -10.15 -15.75
C SER A 237 12.28 -8.99 -16.35
N ILE A 238 11.96 -7.73 -16.01
CA ILE A 238 12.65 -6.55 -16.55
C ILE A 238 14.04 -6.37 -15.96
N ASP A 239 14.97 -5.83 -16.76
CA ASP A 239 16.33 -5.54 -16.28
C ASP A 239 16.39 -4.25 -15.45
N SER A 240 15.66 -3.22 -15.90
CA SER A 240 15.48 -1.96 -15.18
C SER A 240 14.36 -1.14 -15.80
N LEU A 241 13.64 -0.36 -14.99
CA LEU A 241 12.63 0.60 -15.40
C LEU A 241 12.89 1.92 -14.67
N HIS A 242 13.08 2.99 -15.45
CA HIS A 242 13.21 4.34 -14.93
C HIS A 242 11.97 5.15 -15.32
N VAL A 243 11.28 5.66 -14.31
CA VAL A 243 10.05 6.44 -14.46
C VAL A 243 10.38 7.90 -14.16
N GLY A 244 10.53 8.68 -15.24
CA GLY A 244 11.04 10.05 -15.22
C GLY A 244 10.05 11.15 -14.96
#